data_4acc7edf4fe4a2fede42453c639b23b9
#
_entry.id   4acc7edf4fe4a2fede42453c639b23b9
#
_cell.length_a   1.000
_cell.length_b   1.000
_cell.length_c   1.000
_cell.angle_alpha   90.00
_cell.angle_beta   90.00
_cell.angle_gamma   90.00
#
_symmetry.space_group_name_H-M   'P 1'
#
loop_
_entity.id
_entity.type
_entity.pdbx_description
1 polymer ?
#
loop_
_entity_poly.entity_id
_entity_poly.type
_entity_poly.pdbx_seq_one_letter_code
_entity_poly.pdbx_strand_id
1 'polypeptide(L)'
;YSSYGGQTKNPYNLKRDPSGSSSGTAAAVAAGFAPFGLGSDTSGSVRGPASVTGTVGMRVTYGQTSRSGVIPLSDSFDVTGAITNTVEDQALVLDAIVGPAEGDVATLQATQDTQYEKSLAQASLKGARLGIVNVFNGGNSEVDETFKAAQNELEKAGATLVNINLDK
;
A
#
# COMPACT_ATOMS: atom_id res chain seq x y z
N TYR A 1 14.96 10.17 4.66
CA TYR A 1 15.69 11.14 5.50
C TYR A 1 14.77 12.26 5.95
N SER A 2 14.83 12.62 7.22
CA SER A 2 14.15 13.77 7.81
C SER A 2 15.18 14.78 8.29
N SER A 3 14.97 16.06 7.99
CA SER A 3 15.82 17.14 8.52
C SER A 3 15.76 17.28 10.04
N TYR A 4 14.69 16.78 10.66
CA TYR A 4 14.50 16.77 12.12
C TYR A 4 15.02 15.46 12.75
N GLY A 5 14.62 14.30 12.22
CA GLY A 5 14.88 12.99 12.83
C GLY A 5 16.02 12.19 12.20
N GLY A 6 16.66 12.69 11.13
CA GLY A 6 17.71 11.99 10.42
C GLY A 6 17.19 10.84 9.52
N GLN A 7 17.99 9.79 9.41
CA GLN A 7 17.69 8.64 8.54
C GLN A 7 16.95 7.55 9.32
N THR A 8 15.71 7.28 8.94
CA THR A 8 14.97 6.09 9.38
C THR A 8 15.66 4.85 8.82
N LYS A 9 15.76 3.81 9.62
CA LYS A 9 16.38 2.53 9.24
C LYS A 9 15.31 1.44 9.08
N ASN A 10 15.57 0.50 8.17
CA ASN A 10 14.72 -0.68 8.03
C ASN A 10 14.90 -1.59 9.25
N PRO A 11 13.81 -1.95 9.99
CA PRO A 11 13.93 -2.75 11.23
C PRO A 11 14.49 -4.16 11.00
N TYR A 12 14.32 -4.74 9.81
CA TYR A 12 14.86 -6.06 9.47
C TYR A 12 16.33 -6.03 9.08
N ASN A 13 16.82 -4.88 8.59
CA ASN A 13 18.21 -4.70 8.24
C ASN A 13 18.61 -3.23 8.38
N LEU A 14 19.26 -2.89 9.46
CA LEU A 14 19.65 -1.52 9.79
C LEU A 14 20.63 -0.86 8.80
N LYS A 15 21.18 -1.63 7.85
CA LYS A 15 22.01 -1.14 6.75
C LYS A 15 21.20 -0.84 5.48
N ARG A 16 19.91 -1.17 5.47
CA ARG A 16 19.00 -0.94 4.34
C ARG A 16 18.13 0.28 4.59
N ASP A 17 17.78 0.92 3.51
CA ASP A 17 16.82 2.03 3.48
C ASP A 17 15.39 1.47 3.58
N PRO A 18 14.50 2.06 4.37
CA PRO A 18 13.09 1.66 4.45
C PRO A 18 12.23 2.29 3.35
N SER A 19 12.84 2.84 2.29
CA SER A 19 12.13 3.63 1.27
C SER A 19 11.50 4.90 1.86
N GLY A 20 10.61 5.58 1.13
CA GLY A 20 9.98 6.83 1.57
C GLY A 20 8.75 7.18 0.72
N SER A 21 8.09 8.20 1.18
CA SER A 21 8.34 9.14 2.28
C SER A 21 7.76 8.69 3.64
N SER A 22 6.79 7.76 3.70
CA SER A 22 6.20 7.24 4.95
C SER A 22 7.09 6.21 5.66
N SER A 23 8.41 6.37 5.58
CA SER A 23 9.41 5.46 6.13
C SER A 23 9.31 5.26 7.65
N GLY A 24 9.04 6.35 8.38
CA GLY A 24 8.88 6.28 9.84
C GLY A 24 7.69 5.44 10.25
N THR A 25 6.54 5.65 9.60
CA THR A 25 5.32 4.87 9.83
C THR A 25 5.54 3.39 9.55
N ALA A 26 6.09 3.06 8.37
CA ALA A 26 6.32 1.68 7.99
C ALA A 26 7.32 0.97 8.92
N ALA A 27 8.42 1.65 9.29
CA ALA A 27 9.39 1.11 10.23
C ALA A 27 8.78 0.89 11.64
N ALA A 28 7.94 1.81 12.12
CA ALA A 28 7.29 1.69 13.42
C ALA A 28 6.31 0.52 13.47
N VAL A 29 5.48 0.35 12.43
CA VAL A 29 4.54 -0.77 12.31
C VAL A 29 5.29 -2.10 12.18
N ALA A 30 6.31 -2.16 11.32
CA ALA A 30 7.14 -3.36 11.15
C ALA A 30 7.89 -3.75 12.43
N ALA A 31 8.29 -2.77 13.26
CA ALA A 31 8.93 -3.00 14.55
C ALA A 31 7.94 -3.30 15.70
N GLY A 32 6.64 -3.32 15.44
CA GLY A 32 5.62 -3.58 16.44
C GLY A 32 5.36 -2.43 17.42
N PHE A 33 5.77 -1.20 17.11
CA PHE A 33 5.53 -0.03 17.96
C PHE A 33 4.07 0.45 17.92
N ALA A 34 3.37 0.14 16.84
CA ALA A 34 1.96 0.42 16.68
C ALA A 34 1.31 -0.68 15.81
N PRO A 35 0.01 -0.99 16.01
CA PRO A 35 -0.71 -1.97 15.19
C PRO A 35 -0.92 -1.50 13.76
N PHE A 36 -1.02 -0.20 13.54
CA PHE A 36 -1.10 0.44 12.24
C PHE A 36 -0.57 1.87 12.32
N GLY A 37 -0.41 2.48 11.17
CA GLY A 37 -0.12 3.91 11.05
C GLY A 37 -0.61 4.48 9.73
N LEU A 38 -0.71 5.79 9.64
CA LEU A 38 -1.09 6.48 8.42
C LEU A 38 0.14 7.05 7.73
N GLY A 39 0.07 7.13 6.42
CA GLY A 39 1.05 7.78 5.57
C GLY A 39 0.37 8.52 4.42
N SER A 40 1.14 9.22 3.61
CA SER A 40 0.66 9.83 2.38
C SER A 40 1.39 9.25 1.17
N ASP A 41 0.68 9.08 0.07
CA ASP A 41 1.21 8.49 -1.17
C ASP A 41 0.88 9.37 -2.36
N THR A 42 1.88 10.04 -2.90
CA THR A 42 1.79 10.80 -4.15
C THR A 42 2.20 9.94 -5.34
N SER A 43 3.31 9.21 -5.18
CA SER A 43 3.91 8.38 -6.25
C SER A 43 4.55 7.08 -5.75
N GLY A 44 4.10 6.58 -4.58
CA GLY A 44 4.62 5.36 -3.96
C GLY A 44 4.94 5.46 -2.49
N SER A 45 4.67 6.61 -1.84
CA SER A 45 5.18 6.93 -0.51
C SER A 45 4.53 6.17 0.66
N VAL A 46 3.48 5.39 0.44
CA VAL A 46 2.93 4.36 1.35
C VAL A 46 3.38 2.98 0.90
N ARG A 47 3.19 2.69 -0.39
CA ARG A 47 3.43 1.37 -0.99
C ARG A 47 4.91 0.96 -0.97
N GLY A 48 5.81 1.88 -1.29
CA GLY A 48 7.26 1.64 -1.30
C GLY A 48 7.80 1.25 0.09
N PRO A 49 7.57 2.08 1.13
CA PRO A 49 7.97 1.71 2.49
C PRO A 49 7.36 0.40 2.97
N ALA A 50 6.07 0.15 2.72
CA ALA A 50 5.43 -1.10 3.08
C ALA A 50 6.10 -2.31 2.41
N SER A 51 6.39 -2.21 1.11
CA SER A 51 7.04 -3.28 0.34
C SER A 51 8.40 -3.69 0.92
N VAL A 52 9.24 -2.73 1.30
CA VAL A 52 10.61 -3.02 1.79
C VAL A 52 10.68 -3.31 3.29
N THR A 53 9.61 -3.07 4.04
CA THR A 53 9.52 -3.37 5.47
C THR A 53 8.62 -4.57 5.78
N GLY A 54 8.13 -5.28 4.75
CA GLY A 54 7.29 -6.47 4.92
C GLY A 54 5.92 -6.17 5.56
N THR A 55 5.41 -4.96 5.38
CA THR A 55 4.08 -4.53 5.85
C THR A 55 3.10 -4.42 4.68
N VAL A 56 1.83 -4.24 4.97
CA VAL A 56 0.76 -3.99 3.99
C VAL A 56 0.54 -2.50 3.89
N GLY A 57 0.70 -1.93 2.70
CA GLY A 57 0.44 -0.52 2.44
C GLY A 57 -0.46 -0.33 1.23
N MET A 58 -1.52 0.44 1.39
CA MET A 58 -2.49 0.65 0.32
C MET A 58 -2.58 2.13 -0.06
N ARG A 59 -2.41 2.40 -1.36
CA ARG A 59 -2.83 3.65 -1.96
C ARG A 59 -4.29 3.52 -2.38
N VAL A 60 -5.18 4.21 -1.69
CA VAL A 60 -6.61 4.25 -2.04
C VAL A 60 -6.86 5.09 -3.30
N THR A 61 -8.06 4.99 -3.85
CA THR A 61 -8.50 5.90 -4.90
C THR A 61 -8.53 7.34 -4.38
N TYR A 62 -8.08 8.29 -5.19
CA TYR A 62 -8.11 9.72 -4.86
C TYR A 62 -9.52 10.15 -4.43
N GLY A 63 -9.59 10.89 -3.32
CA GLY A 63 -10.85 11.36 -2.76
C GLY A 63 -11.60 10.33 -1.90
N GLN A 64 -11.07 9.13 -1.68
CA GLN A 64 -11.68 8.16 -0.76
C GLN A 64 -11.32 8.43 0.71
N THR A 65 -10.15 8.98 0.97
CA THR A 65 -9.67 9.33 2.31
C THR A 65 -9.31 10.81 2.38
N SER A 66 -9.54 11.43 3.52
CA SER A 66 -9.23 12.84 3.74
C SER A 66 -7.73 13.10 3.78
N ARG A 67 -7.33 14.23 3.19
CA ARG A 67 -5.99 14.81 3.25
C ARG A 67 -5.92 16.00 4.19
N SER A 68 -7.02 16.30 4.90
CA SER A 68 -7.06 17.41 5.85
C SER A 68 -5.98 17.24 6.93
N GLY A 69 -5.16 18.28 7.12
CA GLY A 69 -4.03 18.23 8.03
C GLY A 69 -2.75 17.59 7.49
N VAL A 70 -2.77 17.04 6.28
CA VAL A 70 -1.57 16.55 5.59
C VAL A 70 -0.87 17.70 4.89
N ILE A 71 0.46 17.81 5.04
CA ILE A 71 1.27 18.77 4.29
C ILE A 71 1.26 18.34 2.82
N PRO A 72 0.76 19.17 1.88
CA PRO A 72 0.57 18.76 0.51
C PRO A 72 1.91 18.66 -0.24
N LEU A 73 2.01 17.67 -1.11
CA LEU A 73 3.02 17.58 -2.15
C LEU A 73 2.40 17.84 -3.53
N SER A 74 1.25 17.24 -3.81
CA SER A 74 0.49 17.43 -5.05
C SER A 74 -1.01 17.28 -4.81
N ASP A 75 -1.76 18.32 -5.04
CA ASP A 75 -3.22 18.33 -4.83
C ASP A 75 -3.97 17.28 -5.67
N SER A 76 -3.41 16.92 -6.83
CA SER A 76 -4.03 15.97 -7.76
C SER A 76 -3.63 14.51 -7.50
N PHE A 77 -2.55 14.27 -6.76
CA PHE A 77 -2.00 12.92 -6.60
C PHE A 77 -1.92 12.43 -5.16
N ASP A 78 -1.93 13.34 -4.18
CA ASP A 78 -1.81 12.95 -2.78
C ASP A 78 -3.03 12.16 -2.32
N VAL A 79 -2.79 11.05 -1.67
CA VAL A 79 -3.80 10.30 -0.92
C VAL A 79 -3.24 9.91 0.44
N THR A 80 -4.10 9.86 1.45
CA THR A 80 -3.77 9.27 2.76
C THR A 80 -4.05 7.77 2.69
N GLY A 81 -3.09 6.96 3.12
CA GLY A 81 -3.22 5.50 3.15
C GLY A 81 -2.75 4.92 4.47
N ALA A 82 -3.23 3.73 4.79
CA ALA A 82 -2.80 2.99 5.97
C ALA A 82 -1.61 2.08 5.65
N ILE A 83 -0.79 1.84 6.69
CA ILE A 83 0.25 0.82 6.73
C ILE A 83 -0.05 -0.08 7.92
N THR A 84 -0.14 -1.39 7.70
CA THR A 84 -0.54 -2.40 8.68
C THR A 84 0.32 -3.65 8.56
N ASN A 85 0.23 -4.59 9.50
CA ASN A 85 0.93 -5.85 9.41
C ASN A 85 0.18 -6.92 8.61
N THR A 86 -1.16 -6.83 8.55
CA THR A 86 -2.02 -7.80 7.84
C THR A 86 -2.99 -7.12 6.90
N VAL A 87 -3.55 -7.88 5.96
CA VAL A 87 -4.62 -7.40 5.05
C VAL A 87 -5.92 -7.18 5.83
N GLU A 88 -6.17 -7.99 6.85
CA GLU A 88 -7.32 -7.86 7.76
C GLU A 88 -7.29 -6.51 8.48
N ASP A 89 -6.14 -6.16 9.09
CA ASP A 89 -5.97 -4.86 9.73
C ASP A 89 -6.12 -3.71 8.72
N GLN A 90 -5.60 -3.91 7.50
CA GLN A 90 -5.74 -2.93 6.42
C GLN A 90 -7.21 -2.66 6.10
N ALA A 91 -8.03 -3.70 6.01
CA ALA A 91 -9.46 -3.58 5.74
C ALA A 91 -10.19 -2.86 6.88
N LEU A 92 -9.90 -3.22 8.14
CA LEU A 92 -10.47 -2.55 9.32
C LEU A 92 -10.12 -1.06 9.36
N VAL A 93 -8.86 -0.70 9.10
CA VAL A 93 -8.44 0.71 9.09
C VAL A 93 -9.10 1.45 7.93
N LEU A 94 -9.21 0.84 6.75
CA LEU A 94 -9.89 1.46 5.61
C LEU A 94 -11.37 1.71 5.89
N ASP A 95 -12.09 0.78 6.52
CA ASP A 95 -13.48 0.98 6.92
C ASP A 95 -13.65 2.15 7.90
N ALA A 96 -12.60 2.47 8.66
CA ALA A 96 -12.61 3.58 9.60
C ALA A 96 -12.25 4.95 8.99
N ILE A 97 -11.42 4.98 7.92
CA ILE A 97 -10.87 6.24 7.39
C ILE A 97 -11.44 6.67 6.03
N VAL A 98 -12.12 5.75 5.31
CA VAL A 98 -12.78 6.07 4.03
C VAL A 98 -14.09 6.78 4.28
N GLY A 99 -14.34 7.85 3.55
CA GLY A 99 -15.59 8.60 3.63
C GLY A 99 -15.38 10.09 3.44
N PRO A 100 -16.49 10.85 3.30
CA PRO A 100 -16.42 12.29 3.15
C PRO A 100 -15.96 12.97 4.45
N ALA A 101 -15.16 14.02 4.27
CA ALA A 101 -14.64 14.85 5.34
C ALA A 101 -14.83 16.33 5.00
N GLU A 102 -15.32 17.10 5.96
CA GLU A 102 -15.60 18.53 5.78
C GLU A 102 -14.35 19.32 5.35
N GLY A 103 -13.17 18.91 5.82
CA GLY A 103 -11.90 19.61 5.51
C GLY A 103 -11.28 19.25 4.17
N ASP A 104 -11.83 18.34 3.37
CA ASP A 104 -11.29 17.93 2.07
C ASP A 104 -12.40 17.72 1.04
N VAL A 105 -12.62 18.73 0.21
CA VAL A 105 -13.68 18.71 -0.83
C VAL A 105 -13.55 17.55 -1.82
N ALA A 106 -12.37 16.97 -2.00
CA ALA A 106 -12.17 15.82 -2.86
C ALA A 106 -12.89 14.57 -2.35
N THR A 107 -13.22 14.51 -1.04
CA THR A 107 -13.87 13.37 -0.42
C THR A 107 -15.40 13.44 -0.41
N LEU A 108 -16.01 14.52 -0.90
CA LEU A 108 -17.46 14.72 -0.81
C LEU A 108 -18.29 13.64 -1.53
N GLN A 109 -17.69 12.93 -2.49
CA GLN A 109 -18.30 11.80 -3.20
C GLN A 109 -17.76 10.44 -2.74
N ALA A 110 -16.99 10.40 -1.67
CA ALA A 110 -16.49 9.14 -1.13
C ALA A 110 -17.64 8.26 -0.62
N THR A 111 -17.53 6.96 -0.81
CA THR A 111 -18.47 5.99 -0.28
C THR A 111 -18.33 5.92 1.24
N GLN A 112 -19.44 6.10 1.97
CA GLN A 112 -19.43 6.06 3.44
C GLN A 112 -19.60 4.67 4.04
N ASP A 113 -20.29 3.79 3.36
CA ASP A 113 -20.61 2.45 3.88
C ASP A 113 -19.72 1.41 3.22
N THR A 114 -18.43 1.48 3.54
CA THR A 114 -17.47 0.47 3.12
C THR A 114 -17.55 -0.74 4.04
N GLN A 115 -17.36 -1.92 3.49
CA GLN A 115 -17.40 -3.19 4.21
C GLN A 115 -16.20 -4.05 3.79
N TYR A 116 -15.01 -3.43 3.79
CA TYR A 116 -13.79 -4.11 3.34
C TYR A 116 -13.49 -5.35 4.21
N GLU A 117 -13.61 -5.21 5.53
CA GLU A 117 -13.39 -6.33 6.46
C GLU A 117 -14.36 -7.48 6.20
N LYS A 118 -15.65 -7.20 6.07
CA LYS A 118 -16.66 -8.23 5.76
C LYS A 118 -16.44 -8.88 4.40
N SER A 119 -15.93 -8.12 3.42
CA SER A 119 -15.65 -8.62 2.08
C SER A 119 -14.51 -9.65 2.07
N LEU A 120 -13.57 -9.58 2.99
CA LEU A 120 -12.47 -10.54 3.10
C LEU A 120 -12.96 -11.97 3.36
N ALA A 121 -14.01 -12.13 4.16
CA ALA A 121 -14.58 -13.45 4.46
C ALA A 121 -15.10 -14.19 3.21
N GLN A 122 -15.38 -13.46 2.14
CA GLN A 122 -15.87 -13.99 0.86
C GLN A 122 -14.83 -13.86 -0.26
N ALA A 123 -13.63 -13.36 0.05
CA ALA A 123 -12.59 -13.15 -0.94
C ALA A 123 -12.11 -14.48 -1.53
N SER A 124 -11.99 -14.55 -2.85
CA SER A 124 -11.50 -15.72 -3.56
C SER A 124 -10.82 -15.31 -4.86
N LEU A 125 -9.71 -15.95 -5.16
CA LEU A 125 -9.03 -15.83 -6.46
C LEU A 125 -9.52 -16.83 -7.51
N LYS A 126 -10.43 -17.73 -7.13
CA LYS A 126 -10.96 -18.74 -8.07
C LYS A 126 -11.66 -18.08 -9.26
N GLY A 127 -11.09 -18.29 -10.45
CA GLY A 127 -11.58 -17.69 -11.68
C GLY A 127 -11.19 -16.23 -11.93
N ALA A 128 -10.44 -15.61 -11.02
CA ALA A 128 -9.87 -14.29 -11.24
C ALA A 128 -8.83 -14.33 -12.36
N ARG A 129 -8.82 -13.29 -13.22
CA ARG A 129 -7.80 -13.08 -14.25
C ARG A 129 -6.91 -11.92 -13.84
N LEU A 130 -5.62 -12.19 -13.64
CA LEU A 130 -4.64 -11.22 -13.20
C LEU A 130 -3.61 -10.93 -14.30
N GLY A 131 -3.43 -9.66 -14.63
CA GLY A 131 -2.45 -9.24 -15.62
C GLY A 131 -1.05 -9.13 -15.01
N ILE A 132 -0.07 -9.72 -15.68
CA ILE A 132 1.34 -9.61 -15.34
C ILE A 132 2.01 -8.62 -16.30
N VAL A 133 2.44 -7.48 -15.77
CA VAL A 133 3.07 -6.41 -16.55
C VAL A 133 4.59 -6.61 -16.54
N ASN A 134 5.11 -7.29 -17.56
CA ASN A 134 6.50 -7.77 -17.60
C ASN A 134 7.54 -6.65 -17.75
N VAL A 135 7.16 -5.45 -18.19
CA VAL A 135 8.11 -4.34 -18.43
C VAL A 135 8.84 -3.88 -17.17
N PHE A 136 8.35 -4.22 -16.00
CA PHE A 136 8.95 -3.87 -14.70
C PHE A 136 9.85 -4.97 -14.11
N ASN A 137 10.00 -6.11 -14.80
CA ASN A 137 10.82 -7.24 -14.37
C ASN A 137 12.23 -7.15 -14.95
N GLY A 138 13.18 -7.87 -14.35
CA GLY A 138 14.56 -8.01 -14.86
C GLY A 138 15.57 -7.00 -14.30
N GLY A 139 15.17 -6.20 -13.31
CA GLY A 139 16.07 -5.23 -12.67
C GLY A 139 16.88 -5.79 -11.49
N ASN A 140 16.36 -6.83 -10.84
CA ASN A 140 16.99 -7.47 -9.68
C ASN A 140 16.50 -8.92 -9.56
N SER A 141 17.44 -9.88 -9.58
CA SER A 141 17.10 -11.31 -9.57
C SER A 141 16.37 -11.76 -8.31
N GLU A 142 16.70 -11.24 -7.12
CA GLU A 142 16.01 -11.58 -5.86
C GLU A 142 14.53 -11.11 -5.88
N VAL A 143 14.28 -9.93 -6.45
CA VAL A 143 12.93 -9.39 -6.63
C VAL A 143 12.16 -10.25 -7.65
N ASP A 144 12.81 -10.59 -8.78
CA ASP A 144 12.18 -11.40 -9.83
C ASP A 144 11.81 -12.81 -9.34
N GLU A 145 12.68 -13.44 -8.54
CA GLU A 145 12.42 -14.74 -7.91
C GLU A 145 11.24 -14.67 -6.92
N THR A 146 11.23 -13.64 -6.07
CA THR A 146 10.12 -13.41 -5.12
C THR A 146 8.81 -13.15 -5.84
N PHE A 147 8.84 -12.36 -6.92
CA PHE A 147 7.66 -12.08 -7.73
C PHE A 147 7.14 -13.34 -8.43
N LYS A 148 8.05 -14.19 -8.95
CA LYS A 148 7.67 -15.48 -9.53
C LYS A 148 7.07 -16.43 -8.50
N ALA A 149 7.60 -16.46 -7.27
CA ALA A 149 7.01 -17.24 -6.19
C ALA A 149 5.59 -16.76 -5.86
N ALA A 150 5.36 -15.44 -5.79
CA ALA A 150 4.04 -14.87 -5.60
C ALA A 150 3.07 -15.24 -6.73
N GLN A 151 3.51 -15.22 -8.00
CA GLN A 151 2.71 -15.66 -9.14
C GLN A 151 2.25 -17.11 -8.98
N ASN A 152 3.15 -18.01 -8.58
CA ASN A 152 2.80 -19.41 -8.34
C ASN A 152 1.74 -19.58 -7.25
N GLU A 153 1.80 -18.79 -6.18
CA GLU A 153 0.79 -18.83 -5.12
C GLU A 153 -0.57 -18.30 -5.60
N LEU A 154 -0.60 -17.26 -6.43
CA LEU A 154 -1.82 -16.75 -7.05
C LEU A 154 -2.50 -17.81 -7.94
N GLU A 155 -1.72 -18.54 -8.74
CA GLU A 155 -2.25 -19.65 -9.59
C GLU A 155 -2.77 -20.81 -8.72
N LYS A 156 -2.05 -21.20 -7.66
CA LYS A 156 -2.51 -22.22 -6.70
C LYS A 156 -3.82 -21.81 -6.01
N ALA A 157 -4.01 -20.52 -5.78
CA ALA A 157 -5.24 -19.97 -5.22
C ALA A 157 -6.39 -19.88 -6.24
N GLY A 158 -6.16 -20.25 -7.48
CA GLY A 158 -7.17 -20.38 -8.54
C GLY A 158 -7.26 -19.20 -9.51
N ALA A 159 -6.31 -18.27 -9.48
CA ALA A 159 -6.21 -17.21 -10.47
C ALA A 159 -5.63 -17.73 -11.80
N THR A 160 -6.00 -17.06 -12.89
CA THR A 160 -5.35 -17.20 -14.20
C THR A 160 -4.45 -15.99 -14.45
N LEU A 161 -3.16 -16.21 -14.68
CA LEU A 161 -2.21 -15.15 -14.99
C LEU A 161 -2.17 -14.89 -16.50
N VAL A 162 -2.23 -13.63 -16.89
CA VAL A 162 -2.20 -13.17 -18.29
C VAL A 162 -1.05 -12.18 -18.46
N ASN A 163 -0.10 -12.51 -19.32
CA ASN A 163 0.99 -11.58 -19.64
C ASN A 163 0.46 -10.37 -20.40
N ILE A 164 0.80 -9.18 -19.89
CA ILE A 164 0.46 -7.92 -20.53
C ILE A 164 1.76 -7.27 -21.03
N ASN A 165 1.83 -7.06 -22.33
CA ASN A 165 2.87 -6.25 -22.95
C ASN A 165 2.31 -4.84 -23.13
N LEU A 166 3.00 -3.87 -22.53
CA LEU A 166 2.72 -2.47 -22.81
C LEU A 166 3.55 -2.09 -24.03
N ASP A 167 2.88 -1.93 -25.16
CA ASP A 167 3.53 -1.39 -26.36
C ASP A 167 4.00 0.04 -26.07
N LYS A 168 5.22 0.35 -26.49
CA LYS A 168 5.83 1.68 -26.31
C LYS A 168 5.21 2.69 -27.26
#